data_ffcb59ddb8ab840bbe1c25a2808bca73
#
_entry.id   ffcb59ddb8ab840bbe1c25a2808bca73
#
_cell.length_a   1.000
_cell.length_b   1.000
_cell.length_c   1.000
_cell.angle_alpha   90.00
_cell.angle_beta   90.00
_cell.angle_gamma   90.00
#
_symmetry.space_group_name_H-M   'P 1'
#
loop_
_entity.id
_entity.type
_entity.pdbx_description
1 polymer ?
#
loop_
_entity_poly.entity_id
_entity_poly.type
_entity_poly.pdbx_seq_one_letter_code
_entity_poly.pdbx_strand_id
1 'polypeptide(L)'
;MALFKKNYDRHTHMHGKAGNATLSRSHAGNFCVFLFLLIVGAFMALPLVYTLVQSIKPTEELFTYPPKFYVKNPTFDNFKQAFQLAGNLWVPFTRYLFNSVFIAVVGTSVYILVASLAAYPMAKAKRLPGMAFLSQLIVWTLLFRTEVTAIPQYVVIAKLGMVNTYWSILLPALAGTFGVFLMRQFMVSAIPDAILEAARIDGANEYKIFWRISMPCVKPAWMTLIIFTFQSLWSATGGTYIYEESMRMLPNVLSQIAAGGIARTGAGSAVAVIIMIPPIIVFLISQSSVMETMAQSGIK
;
A
#
# COMPACT_ATOMS: atom_id res chain seq x y z
N MET A 1 47.44 45.61 1.01
CA MET A 1 46.22 45.31 0.23
C MET A 1 46.36 44.07 -0.71
N ALA A 2 47.52 43.48 -0.84
CA ALA A 2 47.77 42.30 -1.72
C ALA A 2 47.65 40.93 -0.99
N LEU A 3 47.67 40.89 0.33
CA LEU A 3 47.60 39.63 1.12
C LEU A 3 46.18 39.13 1.39
N PHE A 4 45.17 40.00 1.26
CA PHE A 4 43.76 39.60 1.45
C PHE A 4 43.11 38.98 0.22
N LYS A 5 43.68 39.24 -0.99
CA LYS A 5 43.16 38.69 -2.25
C LYS A 5 43.54 37.23 -2.48
N LYS A 6 44.62 36.75 -1.85
CA LYS A 6 45.16 35.40 -2.03
C LYS A 6 44.41 34.32 -1.22
N ASN A 7 43.66 34.71 -0.17
CA ASN A 7 42.88 33.77 0.63
C ASN A 7 41.43 33.62 0.16
N TYR A 8 40.90 34.53 -0.65
CA TYR A 8 39.53 34.43 -1.15
C TYR A 8 39.45 33.42 -2.33
N ASP A 9 40.48 33.31 -3.14
CA ASP A 9 40.49 32.39 -4.28
C ASP A 9 40.75 30.92 -3.93
N ARG A 10 41.10 30.60 -2.66
CA ARG A 10 41.25 29.22 -2.18
C ARG A 10 39.97 28.56 -1.77
N HIS A 11 38.90 29.30 -1.51
CA HIS A 11 37.59 28.73 -1.07
C HIS A 11 36.61 28.52 -2.20
N THR A 12 36.87 29.01 -3.41
CA THR A 12 35.93 28.92 -4.53
C THR A 12 36.14 27.72 -5.46
N HIS A 13 37.18 26.90 -5.23
CA HIS A 13 37.46 25.72 -6.07
C HIS A 13 37.12 24.38 -5.39
N MET A 14 36.34 24.35 -4.28
CA MET A 14 35.76 23.13 -3.75
C MET A 14 34.31 22.93 -4.20
N HIS A 15 34.00 23.15 -5.46
CA HIS A 15 32.96 22.38 -6.12
C HIS A 15 33.56 21.01 -6.45
N GLY A 16 33.79 20.23 -5.41
CA GLY A 16 34.01 18.81 -5.56
C GLY A 16 32.82 18.25 -6.34
N LYS A 17 33.09 17.71 -7.54
CA LYS A 17 32.21 16.74 -8.18
C LYS A 17 31.67 15.85 -7.07
N ALA A 18 30.36 15.82 -6.89
CA ALA A 18 29.70 14.77 -6.15
C ALA A 18 30.07 13.47 -6.85
N GLY A 19 31.24 12.95 -6.49
CA GLY A 19 31.68 11.64 -6.91
C GLY A 19 30.60 10.69 -6.41
N ASN A 20 29.99 9.97 -7.32
CA ASN A 20 29.27 8.77 -6.97
C ASN A 20 30.12 8.03 -5.94
N ALA A 21 29.68 8.00 -4.70
CA ALA A 21 30.27 7.14 -3.70
C ALA A 21 29.98 5.71 -4.17
N THR A 22 30.79 5.24 -5.11
CA THR A 22 30.81 3.85 -5.49
C THR A 22 31.22 3.12 -4.22
N LEU A 23 30.24 2.47 -3.59
CA LEU A 23 30.51 1.51 -2.53
C LEU A 23 31.69 0.68 -3.01
N SER A 24 32.80 0.69 -2.25
CA SER A 24 34.04 -0.05 -2.53
C SER A 24 33.76 -1.56 -2.46
N ARG A 25 32.91 -2.07 -3.33
CA ARG A 25 32.64 -3.48 -3.49
C ARG A 25 33.35 -4.01 -4.71
N SER A 26 34.07 -5.13 -4.52
CA SER A 26 34.63 -5.90 -5.63
C SER A 26 33.52 -6.29 -6.62
N HIS A 27 33.84 -6.36 -7.92
CA HIS A 27 32.92 -6.87 -8.94
C HIS A 27 32.37 -8.25 -8.59
N ALA A 28 33.17 -9.11 -7.98
CA ALA A 28 32.75 -10.41 -7.47
C ALA A 28 31.69 -10.27 -6.33
N GLY A 29 31.87 -9.31 -5.43
CA GLY A 29 30.88 -9.05 -4.37
C GLY A 29 29.55 -8.55 -4.91
N ASN A 30 29.57 -7.69 -5.92
CA ASN A 30 28.33 -7.25 -6.59
C ASN A 30 27.63 -8.39 -7.32
N PHE A 31 28.39 -9.26 -7.98
CA PHE A 31 27.83 -10.45 -8.64
C PHE A 31 27.20 -11.42 -7.65
N CYS A 32 27.85 -11.69 -6.52
CA CYS A 32 27.29 -12.54 -5.46
C CYS A 32 25.97 -11.97 -4.89
N VAL A 33 25.91 -10.67 -4.65
CA VAL A 33 24.67 -10.01 -4.18
C VAL A 33 23.57 -10.08 -5.26
N PHE A 34 23.92 -9.83 -6.52
CA PHE A 34 22.95 -9.95 -7.62
C PHE A 34 22.42 -11.37 -7.74
N LEU A 35 23.29 -12.38 -7.70
CA LEU A 35 22.89 -13.79 -7.78
C LEU A 35 22.00 -14.17 -6.60
N PHE A 36 22.34 -13.76 -5.39
CA PHE A 36 21.53 -13.98 -4.21
C PHE A 36 20.13 -13.36 -4.34
N LEU A 37 20.06 -12.09 -4.75
CA LEU A 37 18.79 -11.39 -4.96
C LEU A 37 17.96 -12.03 -6.07
N LEU A 38 18.59 -12.50 -7.12
CA LEU A 38 17.92 -13.19 -8.23
C LEU A 38 17.32 -14.52 -7.77
N ILE A 39 18.06 -15.33 -7.00
CA ILE A 39 17.56 -16.61 -6.46
C ILE A 39 16.37 -16.36 -5.51
N VAL A 40 16.52 -15.42 -4.56
CA VAL A 40 15.45 -15.09 -3.61
C VAL A 40 14.23 -14.52 -4.35
N GLY A 41 14.44 -13.63 -5.31
CA GLY A 41 13.35 -13.06 -6.12
C GLY A 41 12.64 -14.13 -6.96
N ALA A 42 13.38 -15.03 -7.60
CA ALA A 42 12.81 -16.15 -8.34
C ALA A 42 11.98 -17.08 -7.43
N PHE A 43 12.50 -17.40 -6.24
CA PHE A 43 11.79 -18.20 -5.26
C PHE A 43 10.48 -17.53 -4.80
N MET A 44 10.51 -16.23 -4.52
CA MET A 44 9.32 -15.45 -4.14
C MET A 44 8.30 -15.32 -5.30
N ALA A 45 8.74 -15.34 -6.54
CA ALA A 45 7.87 -15.31 -7.71
C ALA A 45 7.18 -16.65 -8.00
N LEU A 46 7.71 -17.77 -7.51
CA LEU A 46 7.17 -19.13 -7.78
C LEU A 46 5.67 -19.26 -7.50
N PRO A 47 5.12 -18.82 -6.35
CA PRO A 47 3.68 -18.96 -6.09
C PRO A 47 2.83 -18.16 -7.09
N LEU A 48 3.30 -16.96 -7.49
CA LEU A 48 2.59 -16.12 -8.46
C LEU A 48 2.59 -16.79 -9.85
N VAL A 49 3.76 -17.24 -10.29
CA VAL A 49 3.91 -17.99 -11.57
C VAL A 49 3.07 -19.26 -11.54
N TYR A 50 3.07 -19.99 -10.42
CA TYR A 50 2.28 -21.20 -10.28
C TYR A 50 0.78 -20.92 -10.41
N THR A 51 0.27 -19.86 -9.77
CA THR A 51 -1.13 -19.45 -9.87
C THR A 51 -1.50 -19.06 -11.31
N LEU A 52 -0.62 -18.32 -12.00
CA LEU A 52 -0.79 -17.99 -13.43
C LEU A 52 -0.83 -19.24 -14.29
N VAL A 53 0.10 -20.18 -14.09
CA VAL A 53 0.15 -21.45 -14.82
C VAL A 53 -1.11 -22.28 -14.57
N GLN A 54 -1.56 -22.37 -13.31
CA GLN A 54 -2.77 -23.14 -12.97
C GLN A 54 -4.04 -22.51 -13.56
N SER A 55 -4.10 -21.19 -13.74
CA SER A 55 -5.27 -20.50 -14.30
C SER A 55 -5.51 -20.82 -15.78
N ILE A 56 -4.46 -21.21 -16.52
CA ILE A 56 -4.51 -21.52 -17.96
C ILE A 56 -4.38 -23.02 -18.28
N LYS A 57 -4.25 -23.88 -17.27
CA LYS A 57 -4.20 -25.33 -17.47
C LYS A 57 -5.58 -25.91 -17.73
N PRO A 58 -5.73 -26.82 -18.70
CA PRO A 58 -6.95 -27.61 -18.86
C PRO A 58 -7.15 -28.54 -17.65
N THR A 59 -8.41 -28.88 -17.36
CA THR A 59 -8.79 -29.71 -16.20
C THR A 59 -8.02 -31.04 -16.13
N GLU A 60 -7.71 -31.64 -17.28
CA GLU A 60 -6.96 -32.89 -17.38
C GLU A 60 -5.50 -32.76 -16.89
N GLU A 61 -4.88 -31.60 -17.12
CA GLU A 61 -3.51 -31.31 -16.67
C GLU A 61 -3.43 -30.89 -15.22
N LEU A 62 -4.53 -30.36 -14.66
CA LEU A 62 -4.59 -29.89 -13.26
C LEU A 62 -4.40 -31.03 -12.26
N PHE A 63 -4.90 -32.24 -12.59
CA PHE A 63 -4.88 -33.41 -11.71
C PHE A 63 -3.73 -34.36 -11.98
N THR A 64 -2.81 -34.00 -12.90
CA THR A 64 -1.65 -34.84 -13.20
C THR A 64 -0.63 -34.81 -12.05
N TYR A 65 -0.26 -35.98 -11.54
CA TYR A 65 0.81 -36.08 -10.53
C TYR A 65 2.12 -36.55 -11.20
N PRO A 66 3.29 -36.01 -10.90
CA PRO A 66 3.52 -34.83 -10.06
C PRO A 66 3.07 -33.54 -10.75
N PRO A 67 2.69 -32.50 -9.96
CA PRO A 67 2.22 -31.23 -10.51
C PRO A 67 3.32 -30.53 -11.33
N LYS A 68 3.00 -30.18 -12.57
CA LYS A 68 3.95 -29.58 -13.51
C LYS A 68 3.86 -28.06 -13.47
N PHE A 69 4.99 -27.36 -13.57
CA PHE A 69 5.07 -25.90 -13.64
C PHE A 69 4.87 -25.34 -15.06
N TYR A 70 4.67 -26.18 -16.05
CA TYR A 70 4.41 -25.79 -17.44
C TYR A 70 3.05 -26.30 -17.90
N VAL A 71 2.52 -25.67 -18.94
CA VAL A 71 1.25 -26.03 -19.59
C VAL A 71 1.57 -26.60 -20.95
N LYS A 72 0.95 -27.73 -21.34
CA LYS A 72 1.07 -28.31 -22.68
C LYS A 72 0.04 -27.68 -23.63
N ASN A 73 -1.21 -27.59 -23.17
CA ASN A 73 -2.34 -27.10 -23.97
C ASN A 73 -3.00 -25.91 -23.21
N PRO A 74 -2.50 -24.66 -23.37
CA PRO A 74 -3.06 -23.53 -22.65
C PRO A 74 -4.51 -23.25 -23.10
N THR A 75 -5.41 -23.09 -22.12
CA THR A 75 -6.82 -22.79 -22.35
C THR A 75 -7.29 -21.65 -21.44
N PHE A 76 -8.32 -20.93 -21.87
CA PHE A 76 -9.01 -19.92 -21.06
C PHE A 76 -10.33 -20.44 -20.45
N ASP A 77 -10.57 -21.76 -20.51
CA ASP A 77 -11.83 -22.35 -20.02
C ASP A 77 -12.00 -22.18 -18.51
N ASN A 78 -10.90 -22.14 -17.73
CA ASN A 78 -10.94 -21.84 -16.30
C ASN A 78 -11.51 -20.44 -16.03
N PHE A 79 -11.18 -19.45 -16.85
CA PHE A 79 -11.75 -18.10 -16.75
C PHE A 79 -13.24 -18.11 -17.12
N LYS A 80 -13.64 -18.81 -18.19
CA LYS A 80 -15.05 -18.95 -18.55
C LYS A 80 -15.82 -19.64 -17.43
N GLN A 81 -15.28 -20.73 -16.88
CA GLN A 81 -15.86 -21.45 -15.75
C GLN A 81 -15.95 -20.56 -14.49
N ALA A 82 -14.93 -19.76 -14.20
CA ALA A 82 -14.95 -18.82 -13.10
C ALA A 82 -16.07 -17.78 -13.24
N PHE A 83 -16.24 -17.20 -14.44
CA PHE A 83 -17.32 -16.27 -14.72
C PHE A 83 -18.70 -16.92 -14.68
N GLN A 84 -18.84 -18.16 -15.15
CA GLN A 84 -20.10 -18.92 -15.06
C GLN A 84 -20.46 -19.24 -13.63
N LEU A 85 -19.48 -19.72 -12.82
CA LEU A 85 -19.69 -19.99 -11.40
C LEU A 85 -20.05 -18.70 -10.64
N ALA A 86 -19.37 -17.61 -10.95
CA ALA A 86 -19.67 -16.32 -10.36
C ALA A 86 -21.02 -15.73 -10.87
N GLY A 87 -21.43 -16.04 -12.08
CA GLY A 87 -22.74 -15.67 -12.62
C GLY A 87 -23.90 -16.46 -12.02
N ASN A 88 -23.65 -17.67 -11.55
CA ASN A 88 -24.61 -18.51 -10.84
C ASN A 88 -24.72 -18.18 -9.33
N LEU A 89 -23.91 -17.24 -8.84
CA LEU A 89 -24.07 -16.67 -7.50
C LEU A 89 -25.33 -15.79 -7.47
N TRP A 90 -25.86 -15.59 -6.27
CA TRP A 90 -27.06 -14.76 -6.04
C TRP A 90 -26.92 -13.32 -6.60
N VAL A 91 -25.69 -12.87 -6.84
CA VAL A 91 -25.38 -11.52 -7.29
C VAL A 91 -24.37 -11.59 -8.46
N PRO A 92 -24.52 -10.74 -9.50
CA PRO A 92 -23.56 -10.70 -10.61
C PRO A 92 -22.13 -10.41 -10.18
N PHE A 93 -21.15 -11.05 -10.84
CA PHE A 93 -19.71 -10.86 -10.59
C PHE A 93 -19.27 -9.38 -10.61
N THR A 94 -19.87 -8.60 -11.50
CA THR A 94 -19.61 -7.15 -11.60
C THR A 94 -19.90 -6.38 -10.32
N ARG A 95 -20.86 -6.85 -9.51
CA ARG A 95 -21.18 -6.22 -8.23
C ARG A 95 -20.06 -6.42 -7.20
N TYR A 96 -19.53 -7.62 -7.09
CA TYR A 96 -18.36 -7.89 -6.22
C TYR A 96 -17.14 -7.07 -6.64
N LEU A 97 -16.88 -6.97 -7.96
CA LEU A 97 -15.80 -6.16 -8.49
C LEU A 97 -16.00 -4.68 -8.16
N PHE A 98 -17.20 -4.16 -8.40
CA PHE A 98 -17.56 -2.78 -8.06
C PHE A 98 -17.35 -2.49 -6.58
N ASN A 99 -17.85 -3.36 -5.69
CA ASN A 99 -17.70 -3.20 -4.24
C ASN A 99 -16.23 -3.15 -3.83
N SER A 100 -15.41 -4.06 -4.36
CA SER A 100 -13.97 -4.08 -4.07
C SER A 100 -13.25 -2.84 -4.56
N VAL A 101 -13.52 -2.40 -5.79
CA VAL A 101 -12.91 -1.18 -6.36
C VAL A 101 -13.37 0.05 -5.57
N PHE A 102 -14.67 0.15 -5.28
CA PHE A 102 -15.23 1.28 -4.52
C PHE A 102 -14.59 1.40 -3.14
N ILE A 103 -14.58 0.31 -2.37
CA ILE A 103 -14.01 0.30 -1.01
C ILE A 103 -12.50 0.59 -1.05
N ALA A 104 -11.77 -0.05 -1.96
CA ALA A 104 -10.32 0.14 -2.04
C ALA A 104 -9.94 1.55 -2.48
N VAL A 105 -10.58 2.10 -3.52
CA VAL A 105 -10.24 3.43 -4.06
C VAL A 105 -10.73 4.54 -3.13
N VAL A 106 -12.01 4.51 -2.75
CA VAL A 106 -12.60 5.55 -1.88
C VAL A 106 -11.96 5.49 -0.49
N GLY A 107 -11.85 4.29 0.09
CA GLY A 107 -11.25 4.10 1.41
C GLY A 107 -9.80 4.58 1.46
N THR A 108 -8.98 4.23 0.46
CA THR A 108 -7.57 4.68 0.38
C THR A 108 -7.49 6.19 0.25
N SER A 109 -8.27 6.79 -0.66
CA SER A 109 -8.25 8.23 -0.90
C SER A 109 -8.65 9.04 0.34
N VAL A 110 -9.76 8.64 0.97
CA VAL A 110 -10.26 9.32 2.18
C VAL A 110 -9.31 9.08 3.36
N TYR A 111 -8.76 7.88 3.50
CA TYR A 111 -7.78 7.59 4.55
C TYR A 111 -6.54 8.48 4.47
N ILE A 112 -5.95 8.63 3.27
CA ILE A 112 -4.78 9.47 3.07
C ILE A 112 -5.10 10.92 3.43
N LEU A 113 -6.26 11.42 3.02
CA LEU A 113 -6.73 12.75 3.37
C LEU A 113 -6.82 12.94 4.88
N VAL A 114 -7.54 12.06 5.56
CA VAL A 114 -7.74 12.13 7.02
C VAL A 114 -6.42 12.01 7.76
N ALA A 115 -5.58 11.04 7.38
CA ALA A 115 -4.27 10.84 7.99
C ALA A 115 -3.34 12.05 7.79
N SER A 116 -3.35 12.66 6.61
CA SER A 116 -2.53 13.83 6.30
C SER A 116 -3.00 15.08 7.05
N LEU A 117 -4.31 15.31 7.10
CA LEU A 117 -4.91 16.43 7.83
C LEU A 117 -4.68 16.31 9.35
N ALA A 118 -4.72 15.09 9.90
CA ALA A 118 -4.41 14.85 11.31
C ALA A 118 -2.91 14.99 11.59
N ALA A 119 -2.05 14.49 10.70
CA ALA A 119 -0.60 14.52 10.88
C ALA A 119 0.01 15.91 10.80
N TYR A 120 -0.55 16.80 9.96
CA TYR A 120 0.00 18.13 9.72
C TYR A 120 0.08 19.00 11.00
N PRO A 121 -1.01 19.22 11.75
CA PRO A 121 -0.94 19.98 13.00
C PRO A 121 -0.06 19.30 14.05
N MET A 122 -0.06 17.96 14.11
CA MET A 122 0.81 17.21 15.03
C MET A 122 2.30 17.37 14.72
N ALA A 123 2.65 17.58 13.44
CA ALA A 123 4.03 17.79 13.00
C ALA A 123 4.47 19.27 13.16
N LYS A 124 3.59 20.22 12.85
CA LYS A 124 3.96 21.63 12.62
C LYS A 124 3.34 22.62 13.61
N ALA A 125 2.24 22.29 14.27
CA ALA A 125 1.60 23.15 15.24
C ALA A 125 2.05 22.85 16.69
N LYS A 126 3.34 22.90 16.95
CA LYS A 126 3.96 22.58 18.27
C LYS A 126 3.42 23.41 19.44
N ARG A 127 2.85 24.59 19.16
CA ARG A 127 2.29 25.49 20.18
C ARG A 127 0.88 25.12 20.65
N LEU A 128 0.19 24.24 19.95
CA LEU A 128 -1.15 23.82 20.36
C LEU A 128 -1.07 22.84 21.55
N PRO A 129 -1.83 23.12 22.63
CA PRO A 129 -1.84 22.25 23.80
C PRO A 129 -2.38 20.85 23.43
N GLY A 130 -1.81 19.82 24.04
CA GLY A 130 -2.25 18.43 23.81
C GLY A 130 -1.64 17.72 22.61
N MET A 131 -0.96 18.38 21.67
CA MET A 131 -0.37 17.74 20.49
C MET A 131 0.70 16.71 20.85
N ALA A 132 1.49 16.94 21.88
CA ALA A 132 2.48 15.98 22.37
C ALA A 132 1.79 14.72 22.91
N PHE A 133 0.71 14.87 23.69
CA PHE A 133 -0.07 13.77 24.23
C PHE A 133 -0.72 12.96 23.10
N LEU A 134 -1.37 13.62 22.13
CA LEU A 134 -1.97 12.94 20.98
C LEU A 134 -0.93 12.16 20.16
N SER A 135 0.26 12.74 19.97
CA SER A 135 1.35 12.06 19.27
C SER A 135 1.81 10.80 20.02
N GLN A 136 1.91 10.87 21.35
CA GLN A 136 2.26 9.72 22.18
C GLN A 136 1.15 8.65 22.17
N LEU A 137 -0.10 9.08 22.20
CA LEU A 137 -1.27 8.19 22.15
C LEU A 137 -1.28 7.39 20.84
N ILE A 138 -0.97 8.02 19.69
CA ILE A 138 -0.85 7.32 18.40
C ILE A 138 0.23 6.24 18.48
N VAL A 139 1.39 6.52 19.06
CA VAL A 139 2.45 5.53 19.22
C VAL A 139 1.99 4.35 20.08
N TRP A 140 1.26 4.61 21.17
CA TRP A 140 0.71 3.53 22.00
C TRP A 140 -0.33 2.70 21.26
N THR A 141 -1.19 3.32 20.43
CA THR A 141 -2.19 2.57 19.66
C THR A 141 -1.58 1.64 18.63
N LEU A 142 -0.36 1.91 18.13
CA LEU A 142 0.35 1.00 17.22
C LEU A 142 0.77 -0.31 17.89
N LEU A 143 0.81 -0.36 19.23
CA LEU A 143 1.14 -1.57 19.98
C LEU A 143 -0.06 -2.53 20.10
N PHE A 144 -1.28 -2.04 19.88
CA PHE A 144 -2.47 -2.88 19.94
C PHE A 144 -2.65 -3.66 18.63
N ARG A 145 -2.74 -4.98 18.76
CA ARG A 145 -3.00 -5.86 17.62
C ARG A 145 -4.48 -5.86 17.27
N THR A 146 -4.76 -6.08 16.01
CA THR A 146 -6.13 -6.10 15.45
C THR A 146 -7.01 -7.15 16.14
N GLU A 147 -6.42 -8.27 16.57
CA GLU A 147 -7.14 -9.36 17.25
C GLU A 147 -7.72 -8.91 18.61
N VAL A 148 -7.02 -8.05 19.33
CA VAL A 148 -7.47 -7.51 20.62
C VAL A 148 -8.58 -6.49 20.44
N THR A 149 -8.52 -5.71 19.38
CA THR A 149 -9.49 -4.63 19.10
C THR A 149 -10.73 -5.10 18.35
N ALA A 150 -10.74 -6.31 17.79
CA ALA A 150 -11.80 -6.82 16.93
C ALA A 150 -13.19 -6.84 17.63
N ILE A 151 -13.25 -7.34 18.88
CA ILE A 151 -14.53 -7.41 19.63
C ILE A 151 -15.05 -6.01 20.00
N PRO A 152 -14.26 -5.12 20.64
CA PRO A 152 -14.70 -3.75 20.90
C PRO A 152 -15.13 -3.00 19.63
N GLN A 153 -14.39 -3.17 18.54
CA GLN A 153 -14.69 -2.56 17.24
C GLN A 153 -16.05 -3.03 16.71
N TYR A 154 -16.33 -4.35 16.78
CA TYR A 154 -17.63 -4.88 16.38
C TYR A 154 -18.78 -4.29 17.20
N VAL A 155 -18.61 -4.21 18.53
CA VAL A 155 -19.62 -3.62 19.41
C VAL A 155 -19.91 -2.16 19.06
N VAL A 156 -18.89 -1.37 18.76
CA VAL A 156 -19.06 0.03 18.36
C VAL A 156 -19.81 0.12 17.04
N ILE A 157 -19.41 -0.64 16.02
CA ILE A 157 -20.05 -0.66 14.70
C ILE A 157 -21.52 -1.11 14.82
N ALA A 158 -21.79 -2.12 15.63
CA ALA A 158 -23.15 -2.62 15.86
C ALA A 158 -24.03 -1.58 16.57
N LYS A 159 -23.51 -0.89 17.59
CA LYS A 159 -24.24 0.20 18.28
C LYS A 159 -24.51 1.39 17.38
N LEU A 160 -23.63 1.68 16.41
CA LEU A 160 -23.82 2.74 15.44
C LEU A 160 -24.78 2.34 14.30
N GLY A 161 -25.29 1.09 14.28
CA GLY A 161 -26.17 0.60 13.22
C GLY A 161 -25.48 0.46 11.86
N MET A 162 -24.15 0.35 11.83
CA MET A 162 -23.36 0.31 10.59
C MET A 162 -23.09 -1.12 10.09
N VAL A 163 -23.53 -2.14 10.82
CA VAL A 163 -23.43 -3.53 10.38
C VAL A 163 -24.18 -3.69 9.07
N ASN A 164 -23.63 -4.49 8.16
CA ASN A 164 -24.15 -4.72 6.81
C ASN A 164 -24.21 -3.47 5.94
N THR A 165 -23.23 -2.57 6.11
CA THR A 165 -23.01 -1.39 5.25
C THR A 165 -21.54 -1.26 4.91
N TYR A 166 -21.20 -0.50 3.85
CA TYR A 166 -19.79 -0.21 3.51
C TYR A 166 -19.07 0.57 4.60
N TRP A 167 -19.78 1.32 5.45
CA TRP A 167 -19.21 2.05 6.57
C TRP A 167 -18.59 1.13 7.63
N SER A 168 -19.08 -0.11 7.73
CA SER A 168 -18.49 -1.10 8.66
C SER A 168 -17.03 -1.47 8.33
N ILE A 169 -16.61 -1.28 7.08
CA ILE A 169 -15.24 -1.50 6.61
C ILE A 169 -14.49 -0.19 6.52
N LEU A 170 -15.11 0.86 5.96
CA LEU A 170 -14.46 2.14 5.73
C LEU A 170 -14.11 2.85 7.04
N LEU A 171 -15.03 2.91 8.00
CA LEU A 171 -14.80 3.65 9.24
C LEU A 171 -13.61 3.11 10.06
N PRO A 172 -13.47 1.79 10.30
CA PRO A 172 -12.29 1.26 10.95
C PRO A 172 -10.99 1.52 10.17
N ALA A 173 -11.04 1.45 8.85
CA ALA A 173 -9.88 1.75 8.01
C ALA A 173 -9.44 3.21 8.15
N LEU A 174 -10.40 4.16 8.21
CA LEU A 174 -10.11 5.59 8.41
C LEU A 174 -9.53 5.88 9.80
N ALA A 175 -9.83 5.07 10.81
CA ALA A 175 -9.27 5.18 12.15
C ALA A 175 -7.84 4.61 12.27
N GLY A 176 -7.25 4.14 11.19
CA GLY A 176 -5.92 3.56 11.17
C GLY A 176 -4.83 4.55 11.63
N THR A 177 -4.14 4.25 12.72
CA THR A 177 -3.14 5.12 13.34
C THR A 177 -1.79 5.09 12.62
N PHE A 178 -1.49 4.02 11.90
CA PHE A 178 -0.23 3.87 11.15
C PHE A 178 -0.02 4.97 10.13
N GLY A 179 -1.05 5.35 9.38
CA GLY A 179 -0.94 6.41 8.37
C GLY A 179 -0.67 7.79 8.98
N VAL A 180 -1.34 8.11 10.09
CA VAL A 180 -1.10 9.36 10.81
C VAL A 180 0.32 9.42 11.34
N PHE A 181 0.82 8.33 11.92
CA PHE A 181 2.20 8.22 12.39
C PHE A 181 3.21 8.40 11.26
N LEU A 182 3.03 7.67 10.15
CA LEU A 182 3.93 7.74 9.00
C LEU A 182 3.95 9.14 8.40
N MET A 183 2.78 9.72 8.11
CA MET A 183 2.68 11.07 7.55
C MET A 183 3.30 12.12 8.47
N ARG A 184 3.04 12.03 9.79
CA ARG A 184 3.66 12.92 10.77
C ARG A 184 5.18 12.82 10.74
N GLN A 185 5.73 11.62 10.73
CA GLN A 185 7.18 11.39 10.73
C GLN A 185 7.83 12.02 9.49
N PHE A 186 7.22 11.84 8.33
CA PHE A 186 7.71 12.46 7.09
C PHE A 186 7.53 13.98 7.09
N MET A 187 6.43 14.52 7.58
CA MET A 187 6.22 15.97 7.69
C MET A 187 7.22 16.65 8.63
N VAL A 188 7.63 15.95 9.70
CA VAL A 188 8.67 16.46 10.61
C VAL A 188 10.03 16.51 9.93
N SER A 189 10.39 15.46 9.18
CA SER A 189 11.74 15.32 8.59
C SER A 189 11.91 16.03 7.25
N ALA A 190 10.87 16.02 6.39
CA ALA A 190 10.98 16.52 5.00
C ALA A 190 10.57 17.99 4.83
N ILE A 191 9.89 18.61 5.81
CA ILE A 191 9.42 19.99 5.68
C ILE A 191 10.16 20.87 6.69
N PRO A 192 11.13 21.71 6.27
CA PRO A 192 11.77 22.69 7.13
C PRO A 192 10.77 23.75 7.60
N ASP A 193 10.81 24.11 8.89
CA ASP A 193 9.90 25.11 9.46
C ASP A 193 10.08 26.49 8.80
N ALA A 194 11.32 26.82 8.36
CA ALA A 194 11.62 28.06 7.64
C ALA A 194 10.82 28.28 6.36
N ILE A 195 10.53 27.20 5.60
CA ILE A 195 9.72 27.28 4.38
C ILE A 195 8.27 27.66 4.72
N LEU A 196 7.74 27.11 5.81
CA LEU A 196 6.38 27.41 6.26
C LEU A 196 6.26 28.83 6.79
N GLU A 197 7.29 29.32 7.50
CA GLU A 197 7.36 30.70 8.00
C GLU A 197 7.45 31.71 6.85
N ALA A 198 8.29 31.46 5.86
CA ALA A 198 8.37 32.29 4.65
C ALA A 198 7.01 32.37 3.92
N ALA A 199 6.35 31.23 3.73
CA ALA A 199 5.04 31.18 3.09
C ALA A 199 3.96 31.95 3.88
N ARG A 200 4.03 31.97 5.22
CA ARG A 200 3.13 32.78 6.06
C ARG A 200 3.40 34.29 5.93
N ILE A 201 4.69 34.67 5.83
CA ILE A 201 5.07 36.05 5.57
C ILE A 201 4.57 36.53 4.20
N ASP A 202 4.58 35.63 3.19
CA ASP A 202 4.02 35.89 1.87
C ASP A 202 2.47 35.87 1.83
N GLY A 203 1.80 35.79 3.00
CA GLY A 203 0.34 35.85 3.13
C GLY A 203 -0.38 34.55 2.74
N ALA A 204 0.30 33.42 2.66
CA ALA A 204 -0.34 32.13 2.41
C ALA A 204 -1.08 31.65 3.67
N ASN A 205 -2.37 31.26 3.52
CA ASN A 205 -3.12 30.64 4.60
C ASN A 205 -2.69 29.16 4.78
N GLU A 206 -3.01 28.60 5.96
CA GLU A 206 -2.61 27.20 6.30
C GLU A 206 -3.13 26.16 5.30
N TYR A 207 -4.30 26.35 4.69
CA TYR A 207 -4.83 25.49 3.64
C TYR A 207 -3.95 25.49 2.38
N LYS A 208 -3.49 26.68 1.96
CA LYS A 208 -2.60 26.82 0.81
C LYS A 208 -1.23 26.22 1.08
N ILE A 209 -0.71 26.43 2.30
CA ILE A 209 0.54 25.82 2.77
C ILE A 209 0.44 24.30 2.77
N PHE A 210 -0.64 23.77 3.33
CA PHE A 210 -0.86 22.31 3.38
C PHE A 210 -0.86 21.69 1.98
N TRP A 211 -1.70 22.20 1.07
CA TRP A 211 -1.87 21.57 -0.24
C TRP A 211 -0.74 21.84 -1.23
N ARG A 212 -0.16 23.05 -1.22
CA ARG A 212 0.84 23.46 -2.22
C ARG A 212 2.28 23.23 -1.79
N ILE A 213 2.54 23.14 -0.50
CA ILE A 213 3.88 22.98 0.04
C ILE A 213 4.01 21.63 0.74
N SER A 214 3.19 21.38 1.76
CA SER A 214 3.37 20.22 2.63
C SER A 214 3.08 18.90 1.92
N MET A 215 1.96 18.78 1.23
CA MET A 215 1.57 17.52 0.55
C MET A 215 2.54 17.12 -0.56
N PRO A 216 3.03 18.02 -1.44
CA PRO A 216 4.06 17.66 -2.41
C PRO A 216 5.38 17.24 -1.78
N CYS A 217 5.82 17.90 -0.69
CA CYS A 217 7.07 17.55 0.00
C CYS A 217 7.05 16.15 0.62
N VAL A 218 5.88 15.65 1.01
CA VAL A 218 5.72 14.32 1.61
C VAL A 218 5.15 13.29 0.63
N LYS A 219 5.28 13.54 -0.66
CA LYS A 219 4.82 12.63 -1.72
C LYS A 219 5.21 11.16 -1.49
N PRO A 220 6.45 10.83 -1.10
CA PRO A 220 6.83 9.45 -0.86
C PRO A 220 6.03 8.78 0.26
N ALA A 221 5.67 9.52 1.32
CA ALA A 221 4.90 8.98 2.43
C ALA A 221 3.48 8.58 2.01
N TRP A 222 2.74 9.48 1.34
CA TRP A 222 1.38 9.15 0.93
C TRP A 222 1.33 8.14 -0.23
N MET A 223 2.37 8.05 -1.08
CA MET A 223 2.50 6.95 -2.04
C MET A 223 2.69 5.60 -1.34
N THR A 224 3.48 5.56 -0.27
CA THR A 224 3.61 4.36 0.57
C THR A 224 2.26 3.98 1.21
N LEU A 225 1.51 4.97 1.71
CA LEU A 225 0.18 4.72 2.27
C LEU A 225 -0.82 4.22 1.22
N ILE A 226 -0.75 4.68 -0.03
CA ILE A 226 -1.56 4.12 -1.12
C ILE A 226 -1.35 2.63 -1.21
N ILE A 227 -0.09 2.17 -1.29
CA ILE A 227 0.21 0.74 -1.44
C ILE A 227 -0.38 -0.07 -0.29
N PHE A 228 -0.06 0.30 0.96
CA PHE A 228 -0.50 -0.47 2.12
C PHE A 228 -2.01 -0.44 2.33
N THR A 229 -2.63 0.73 2.21
CA THR A 229 -4.07 0.87 2.46
C THR A 229 -4.89 0.26 1.33
N PHE A 230 -4.49 0.49 0.08
CA PHE A 230 -5.15 -0.14 -1.06
C PHE A 230 -5.09 -1.66 -0.96
N GLN A 231 -3.92 -2.23 -0.68
CA GLN A 231 -3.75 -3.68 -0.54
C GLN A 231 -4.61 -4.24 0.61
N SER A 232 -4.62 -3.56 1.75
CA SER A 232 -5.43 -3.95 2.91
C SER A 232 -6.93 -3.95 2.58
N LEU A 233 -7.44 -2.87 1.98
CA LEU A 233 -8.85 -2.73 1.62
C LEU A 233 -9.26 -3.63 0.45
N TRP A 234 -8.36 -3.84 -0.53
CA TRP A 234 -8.58 -4.74 -1.64
C TRP A 234 -8.71 -6.20 -1.19
N SER A 235 -7.94 -6.60 -0.18
CA SER A 235 -7.98 -7.95 0.41
C SER A 235 -9.08 -8.13 1.44
N ALA A 236 -9.82 -7.07 1.79
CA ALA A 236 -10.88 -7.13 2.77
C ALA A 236 -12.04 -8.01 2.28
N THR A 237 -12.50 -8.91 3.13
CA THR A 237 -13.65 -9.77 2.87
C THR A 237 -14.95 -9.22 3.44
N GLY A 238 -14.85 -8.31 4.42
CA GLY A 238 -16.00 -7.82 5.18
C GLY A 238 -16.66 -8.88 6.07
N GLY A 239 -16.06 -10.07 6.19
CA GLY A 239 -16.66 -11.29 6.69
C GLY A 239 -17.39 -11.20 8.03
N THR A 240 -16.94 -10.35 8.96
CA THR A 240 -17.60 -10.19 10.28
C THR A 240 -18.72 -9.15 10.26
N TYR A 241 -18.70 -8.24 9.31
CA TYR A 241 -19.58 -7.07 9.30
C TYR A 241 -20.61 -7.08 8.19
N ILE A 242 -20.36 -7.82 7.09
CA ILE A 242 -21.22 -7.85 5.90
C ILE A 242 -21.82 -9.24 5.74
N TYR A 243 -23.13 -9.32 5.88
CA TYR A 243 -23.91 -10.56 5.75
C TYR A 243 -24.62 -10.63 4.40
N GLU A 244 -25.00 -9.47 3.85
CA GLU A 244 -25.70 -9.40 2.58
C GLU A 244 -24.76 -9.66 1.41
N GLU A 245 -25.10 -10.61 0.55
CA GLU A 245 -24.27 -11.03 -0.56
C GLU A 245 -24.03 -9.89 -1.57
N SER A 246 -25.00 -9.02 -1.74
CA SER A 246 -24.92 -7.85 -2.65
C SER A 246 -23.83 -6.84 -2.27
N MET A 247 -23.38 -6.85 -1.01
CA MET A 247 -22.34 -5.94 -0.49
C MET A 247 -20.99 -6.61 -0.31
N ARG A 248 -20.89 -7.92 -0.54
CA ARG A 248 -19.63 -8.65 -0.43
C ARG A 248 -18.64 -8.24 -1.51
N MET A 249 -17.36 -8.49 -1.24
CA MET A 249 -16.23 -8.11 -2.09
C MET A 249 -15.68 -9.29 -2.86
N LEU A 250 -14.83 -9.00 -3.86
CA LEU A 250 -14.25 -9.97 -4.78
C LEU A 250 -13.51 -11.14 -4.09
N PRO A 251 -12.74 -10.96 -2.98
CA PRO A 251 -12.12 -12.09 -2.29
C PRO A 251 -13.11 -13.13 -1.76
N ASN A 252 -14.37 -12.76 -1.52
CA ASN A 252 -15.42 -13.73 -1.14
C ASN A 252 -15.78 -14.67 -2.29
N VAL A 253 -15.74 -14.20 -3.54
CA VAL A 253 -15.98 -15.07 -4.72
C VAL A 253 -14.93 -16.16 -4.77
N LEU A 254 -13.65 -15.82 -4.53
CA LEU A 254 -12.57 -16.81 -4.48
C LEU A 254 -12.83 -17.85 -3.38
N SER A 255 -13.21 -17.43 -2.18
CA SER A 255 -13.49 -18.36 -1.08
C SER A 255 -14.68 -19.26 -1.36
N GLN A 256 -15.73 -18.76 -2.01
CA GLN A 256 -16.89 -19.56 -2.42
C GLN A 256 -16.55 -20.58 -3.53
N ILE A 257 -15.73 -20.19 -4.50
CA ILE A 257 -15.26 -21.09 -5.54
C ILE A 257 -14.35 -22.16 -4.92
N ALA A 258 -13.42 -21.76 -4.05
CA ALA A 258 -12.51 -22.67 -3.36
C ALA A 258 -13.24 -23.67 -2.46
N ALA A 259 -14.37 -23.28 -1.86
CA ALA A 259 -15.24 -24.20 -1.08
C ALA A 259 -15.80 -25.36 -1.91
N GLY A 260 -15.81 -25.26 -3.24
CA GLY A 260 -16.18 -26.35 -4.15
C GLY A 260 -15.10 -27.43 -4.32
N GLY A 261 -13.99 -27.30 -3.58
CA GLY A 261 -12.93 -28.31 -3.51
C GLY A 261 -12.03 -28.38 -4.74
N ILE A 262 -11.32 -29.48 -4.87
CA ILE A 262 -10.27 -29.70 -5.88
C ILE A 262 -10.79 -29.53 -7.30
N ALA A 263 -12.04 -29.93 -7.57
CA ALA A 263 -12.66 -29.82 -8.91
C ALA A 263 -12.73 -28.38 -9.44
N ARG A 264 -12.67 -27.36 -8.56
CA ARG A 264 -12.73 -25.94 -8.92
C ARG A 264 -11.39 -25.23 -8.82
N THR A 265 -10.28 -25.96 -8.69
CA THR A 265 -8.93 -25.38 -8.54
C THR A 265 -8.55 -24.47 -9.72
N GLY A 266 -8.86 -24.86 -10.94
CA GLY A 266 -8.59 -24.05 -12.14
C GLY A 266 -9.37 -22.72 -12.13
N ALA A 267 -10.67 -22.79 -11.86
CA ALA A 267 -11.51 -21.58 -11.75
C ALA A 267 -11.08 -20.70 -10.57
N GLY A 268 -10.72 -21.28 -9.43
CA GLY A 268 -10.17 -20.55 -8.29
C GLY A 268 -8.86 -19.84 -8.63
N SER A 269 -7.96 -20.49 -9.37
CA SER A 269 -6.72 -19.88 -9.85
C SER A 269 -6.98 -18.73 -10.81
N ALA A 270 -7.98 -18.85 -11.70
CA ALA A 270 -8.38 -17.77 -12.60
C ALA A 270 -8.89 -16.54 -11.84
N VAL A 271 -9.73 -16.72 -10.81
CA VAL A 271 -10.18 -15.61 -9.94
C VAL A 271 -9.02 -15.04 -9.14
N ALA A 272 -8.11 -15.87 -8.62
CA ALA A 272 -6.93 -15.39 -7.90
C ALA A 272 -6.04 -14.50 -8.79
N VAL A 273 -5.87 -14.84 -10.07
CA VAL A 273 -5.15 -13.99 -11.04
C VAL A 273 -5.86 -12.64 -11.21
N ILE A 274 -7.19 -12.62 -11.33
CA ILE A 274 -7.95 -11.37 -11.45
C ILE A 274 -7.76 -10.49 -10.20
N ILE A 275 -7.80 -11.10 -9.00
CA ILE A 275 -7.61 -10.39 -7.74
C ILE A 275 -6.18 -9.85 -7.60
N MET A 276 -5.18 -10.53 -8.16
CA MET A 276 -3.77 -10.16 -8.09
C MET A 276 -3.41 -8.92 -8.93
N ILE A 277 -4.12 -8.67 -10.04
CA ILE A 277 -3.79 -7.61 -11.01
C ILE A 277 -3.83 -6.19 -10.39
N PRO A 278 -4.90 -5.73 -9.72
CA PRO A 278 -4.96 -4.35 -9.24
C PRO A 278 -3.89 -3.96 -8.21
N PRO A 279 -3.55 -4.79 -7.19
CA PRO A 279 -2.43 -4.48 -6.30
C PRO A 279 -1.08 -4.37 -7.02
N ILE A 280 -0.83 -5.20 -8.03
CA ILE A 280 0.39 -5.13 -8.84
C ILE A 280 0.43 -3.81 -9.61
N ILE A 281 -0.66 -3.39 -10.25
CA ILE A 281 -0.75 -2.12 -10.97
C ILE A 281 -0.46 -0.94 -10.02
N VAL A 282 -1.12 -0.92 -8.86
CA VAL A 282 -0.91 0.14 -7.84
C VAL A 282 0.55 0.17 -7.37
N PHE A 283 1.15 -1.00 -7.14
CA PHE A 283 2.56 -1.08 -6.78
C PHE A 283 3.48 -0.53 -7.88
N LEU A 284 3.27 -0.94 -9.14
CA LEU A 284 4.09 -0.49 -10.28
C LEU A 284 4.03 1.04 -10.48
N ILE A 285 2.86 1.65 -10.25
CA ILE A 285 2.70 3.10 -10.34
C ILE A 285 3.41 3.82 -9.18
N SER A 286 3.41 3.23 -7.99
CA SER A 286 3.88 3.89 -6.77
C SER A 286 5.35 3.60 -6.44
N GLN A 287 5.96 2.55 -6.99
CA GLN A 287 7.29 2.04 -6.62
C GLN A 287 8.41 3.07 -6.77
N SER A 288 8.39 3.91 -7.81
CA SER A 288 9.43 4.92 -8.03
C SER A 288 9.55 5.90 -6.87
N SER A 289 8.42 6.38 -6.35
CA SER A 289 8.39 7.31 -5.24
C SER A 289 8.80 6.67 -3.90
N VAL A 290 8.55 5.38 -3.72
CA VAL A 290 8.99 4.62 -2.53
C VAL A 290 10.51 4.41 -2.57
N MET A 291 11.07 4.12 -3.74
CA MET A 291 12.53 3.93 -3.92
C MET A 291 13.31 5.21 -3.63
N GLU A 292 12.83 6.38 -4.07
CA GLU A 292 13.44 7.68 -3.76
C GLU A 292 13.56 7.93 -2.26
N THR A 293 12.55 7.53 -1.50
CA THR A 293 12.52 7.69 -0.03
C THR A 293 13.59 6.84 0.66
N MET A 294 13.76 5.59 0.22
CA MET A 294 14.77 4.71 0.79
C MET A 294 16.19 5.19 0.46
N ALA A 295 16.40 5.73 -0.73
CA ALA A 295 17.69 6.30 -1.11
C ALA A 295 18.06 7.53 -0.25
N GLN A 296 17.11 8.40 0.07
CA GLN A 296 17.34 9.59 0.91
C GLN A 296 17.54 9.23 2.39
N SER A 297 16.92 8.17 2.90
CA SER A 297 17.09 7.73 4.28
C SER A 297 18.40 6.98 4.53
N GLY A 298 19.03 6.44 3.50
CA GLY A 298 20.32 5.73 3.56
C GLY A 298 21.56 6.61 3.45
N ILE A 299 21.42 7.92 3.27
CA ILE A 299 22.53 8.89 3.10
C ILE A 299 22.71 9.76 4.36
N LYS A 300 22.38 9.25 5.53
CA LYS A 300 22.72 9.91 6.80
C LYS A 300 23.83 9.19 7.50
#